data_2e3d137118a6c79a80b664b99f0a5c7a
#
_entry.id   2e3d137118a6c79a80b664b99f0a5c7a
#
_cell.length_a   1.000
_cell.length_b   1.000
_cell.length_c   1.000
_cell.angle_alpha   90.00
_cell.angle_beta   90.00
_cell.angle_gamma   90.00
#
_symmetry.space_group_name_H-M   'P 1'
#
loop_
_entity.id
_entity.type
_entity.pdbx_description
1 polymer ?
#
loop_
_entity_poly.entity_id
_entity_poly.type
_entity_poly.pdbx_seq_one_letter_code
_entity_poly.pdbx_strand_id
1 'polypeptide(L)'
;MVAGFLALGIVAIIVGFIVIWVISSVSVYLAARIISVGMPFLRVLVVTLIADIVSFIINFVTTAGSLFTFNFVILIIGLIIGFIIALAIYKYLFNISWTKTFVMLIIASVIYFGIMLILVLILAALGYLALGSAFSSLSAAP
;
A
#
# COMPACT_ATOMS: atom_id res chain seq x y z
N MET A 1 25.14 -13.44 -13.00
CA MET A 1 23.78 -13.98 -13.02
C MET A 1 23.03 -13.74 -11.71
N VAL A 2 23.53 -14.22 -10.58
CA VAL A 2 22.92 -13.98 -9.24
C VAL A 2 22.86 -12.51 -8.88
N ALA A 3 23.92 -11.74 -9.13
CA ALA A 3 23.93 -10.30 -8.86
C ALA A 3 22.92 -9.51 -9.67
N GLY A 4 22.71 -9.87 -10.94
CA GLY A 4 21.67 -9.27 -11.78
C GLY A 4 20.25 -9.58 -11.29
N PHE A 5 20.03 -10.79 -10.84
CA PHE A 5 18.73 -11.21 -10.28
C PHE A 5 18.41 -10.48 -8.96
N LEU A 6 19.42 -10.33 -8.09
CA LEU A 6 19.29 -9.57 -6.86
C LEU A 6 19.03 -8.09 -7.13
N ALA A 7 19.74 -7.50 -8.11
CA ALA A 7 19.53 -6.10 -8.49
C ALA A 7 18.11 -5.85 -9.01
N LEU A 8 17.58 -6.74 -9.86
CA LEU A 8 16.20 -6.67 -10.34
C LEU A 8 15.19 -6.80 -9.22
N GLY A 9 15.44 -7.69 -8.25
CA GLY A 9 14.60 -7.86 -7.07
C GLY A 9 14.54 -6.59 -6.21
N ILE A 10 15.69 -5.97 -5.95
CA ILE A 10 15.77 -4.72 -5.18
C ILE A 10 15.04 -3.58 -5.91
N VAL A 11 15.26 -3.43 -7.20
CA VAL A 11 14.58 -2.41 -8.03
C VAL A 11 13.06 -2.63 -8.00
N ALA A 12 12.59 -3.86 -8.12
CA ALA A 12 11.17 -4.19 -8.07
C ALA A 12 10.54 -3.83 -6.71
N ILE A 13 11.24 -4.08 -5.61
CA ILE A 13 10.78 -3.73 -4.26
C ILE A 13 10.69 -2.20 -4.11
N ILE A 14 11.71 -1.46 -4.54
CA ILE A 14 11.72 0.01 -4.45
C ILE A 14 10.60 0.61 -5.29
N VAL A 15 10.44 0.18 -6.53
CA VAL A 15 9.38 0.65 -7.43
C VAL A 15 8.00 0.32 -6.86
N GLY A 16 7.82 -0.90 -6.35
CA GLY A 16 6.57 -1.32 -5.71
C GLY A 16 6.22 -0.46 -4.49
N PHE A 17 7.21 -0.17 -3.65
CA PHE A 17 7.02 0.71 -2.49
C PHE A 17 6.60 2.14 -2.91
N ILE A 18 7.28 2.71 -3.91
CA ILE A 18 6.94 4.04 -4.42
C ILE A 18 5.51 4.08 -4.98
N VAL A 19 5.13 3.08 -5.77
CA VAL A 19 3.77 2.97 -6.33
C VAL A 19 2.72 2.90 -5.22
N ILE A 20 2.91 2.05 -4.24
CA ILE A 20 2.00 1.91 -3.09
C ILE A 20 1.92 3.21 -2.30
N TRP A 21 3.04 3.85 -2.03
CA TRP A 21 3.09 5.13 -1.34
C TRP A 21 2.33 6.23 -2.09
N VAL A 22 2.51 6.36 -3.40
CA VAL A 22 1.79 7.35 -4.23
C VAL A 22 0.29 7.06 -4.21
N ILE A 23 -0.14 5.81 -4.35
CA ILE A 23 -1.55 5.41 -4.30
C ILE A 23 -2.14 5.71 -2.91
N SER A 24 -1.45 5.39 -1.84
CA SER A 24 -1.85 5.74 -0.47
C SER A 24 -2.01 7.24 -0.30
N SER A 25 -1.06 8.02 -0.79
CA SER A 25 -1.07 9.48 -0.68
C SER A 25 -2.24 10.10 -1.43
N VAL A 26 -2.52 9.64 -2.64
CA VAL A 26 -3.68 10.08 -3.43
C VAL A 26 -4.99 9.73 -2.71
N SER A 27 -5.07 8.53 -2.16
CA SER A 27 -6.26 8.05 -1.43
C SER A 27 -6.55 8.91 -0.21
N VAL A 28 -5.53 9.20 0.61
CA VAL A 28 -5.64 10.06 1.80
C VAL A 28 -5.95 11.51 1.42
N TYR A 29 -5.33 12.01 0.37
CA TYR A 29 -5.59 13.36 -0.14
C TYR A 29 -7.04 13.55 -0.57
N LEU A 30 -7.57 12.61 -1.35
CA LEU A 30 -8.98 12.65 -1.78
C LEU A 30 -9.93 12.49 -0.60
N ALA A 31 -9.63 11.59 0.34
CA ALA A 31 -10.43 11.42 1.55
C ALA A 31 -10.46 12.70 2.40
N ALA A 32 -9.32 13.36 2.57
CA ALA A 32 -9.22 14.63 3.27
C ALA A 32 -10.08 15.72 2.61
N ARG A 33 -10.07 15.77 1.28
CA ARG A 33 -10.93 16.70 0.54
C ARG A 33 -12.42 16.41 0.72
N ILE A 34 -12.81 15.15 0.73
CA ILE A 34 -14.21 14.74 0.93
C ILE A 34 -14.74 15.19 2.28
N ILE A 35 -13.92 15.10 3.34
CA ILE A 35 -14.30 15.55 4.69
C ILE A 35 -14.01 17.03 4.94
N SER A 36 -13.72 17.80 3.91
CA SER A 36 -13.45 19.25 3.98
C SER A 36 -12.21 19.62 4.79
N VAL A 37 -11.22 18.75 4.86
CA VAL A 37 -9.89 19.06 5.41
C VAL A 37 -9.01 19.53 4.25
N GLY A 38 -8.75 20.84 4.20
CA GLY A 38 -7.88 21.44 3.18
C GLY A 38 -6.41 21.22 3.53
N MET A 39 -5.73 20.35 2.79
CA MET A 39 -4.30 20.13 2.97
C MET A 39 -3.57 20.14 1.64
N PRO A 40 -2.33 20.71 1.58
CA PRO A 40 -1.51 20.60 0.38
C PRO A 40 -1.09 19.14 0.17
N PHE A 41 -1.04 18.71 -1.09
CA PHE A 41 -0.67 17.34 -1.45
C PHE A 41 0.72 16.95 -0.95
N LEU A 42 1.68 17.88 -0.94
CA LEU A 42 3.02 17.64 -0.42
C LEU A 42 3.02 17.21 1.06
N ARG A 43 2.19 17.84 1.88
CA ARG A 43 2.04 17.46 3.30
C ARG A 43 1.46 16.06 3.44
N VAL A 44 0.48 15.72 2.61
CA VAL A 44 -0.08 14.35 2.57
C VAL A 44 0.97 13.34 2.16
N LEU A 45 1.80 13.62 1.15
CA LEU A 45 2.90 12.76 0.75
C LEU A 45 3.87 12.45 1.89
N VAL A 46 4.27 13.47 2.63
CA VAL A 46 5.21 13.30 3.76
C VAL A 46 4.58 12.50 4.90
N VAL A 47 3.35 12.81 5.25
CA VAL A 47 2.64 12.12 6.35
C VAL A 47 2.35 10.66 6.00
N THR A 48 1.93 10.38 4.77
CA THR A 48 1.72 9.00 4.32
C THR A 48 3.02 8.22 4.24
N LEU A 49 4.13 8.86 3.86
CA LEU A 49 5.44 8.21 3.89
C LEU A 49 5.82 7.77 5.30
N ILE A 50 5.65 8.64 6.28
CA ILE A 50 5.90 8.31 7.69
C ILE A 50 5.00 7.17 8.15
N ALA A 51 3.71 7.24 7.87
CA ALA A 51 2.73 6.23 8.24
C ALA A 51 3.04 4.87 7.57
N ASP A 52 3.39 4.87 6.30
CA ASP A 52 3.71 3.66 5.54
C ASP A 52 5.01 3.01 6.03
N ILE A 53 6.04 3.80 6.36
CA ILE A 53 7.29 3.28 6.93
C ILE A 53 7.03 2.66 8.31
N VAL A 54 6.30 3.33 9.19
CA VAL A 54 5.96 2.80 10.51
C VAL A 54 5.12 1.53 10.39
N SER A 55 4.12 1.53 9.52
CA SER A 55 3.28 0.35 9.24
C SER A 55 4.11 -0.81 8.70
N PHE A 56 5.05 -0.54 7.81
CA PHE A 56 5.95 -1.56 7.28
C PHE A 56 6.79 -2.21 8.39
N ILE A 57 7.36 -1.40 9.29
CA ILE A 57 8.15 -1.90 10.43
C ILE A 57 7.28 -2.75 11.36
N ILE A 58 6.07 -2.30 11.69
CA ILE A 58 5.15 -3.04 12.55
C ILE A 58 4.76 -4.37 11.90
N ASN A 59 4.39 -4.34 10.63
CA ASN A 59 4.02 -5.55 9.88
C ASN A 59 5.20 -6.53 9.78
N PHE A 60 6.40 -6.04 9.56
CA PHE A 60 7.59 -6.87 9.51
C PHE A 60 7.85 -7.57 10.85
N VAL A 61 7.82 -6.82 11.95
CA VAL A 61 8.05 -7.35 13.30
C VAL A 61 6.97 -8.35 13.70
N THR A 62 5.70 -8.03 13.43
CA THR A 62 4.58 -8.92 13.79
C THR A 62 4.53 -10.18 12.93
N THR A 63 4.85 -10.08 11.64
CA THR A 63 4.94 -11.23 10.74
C THR A 63 6.09 -12.15 11.16
N ALA A 64 7.26 -11.60 11.42
CA ALA A 64 8.40 -12.36 11.91
C ALA A 64 8.07 -13.04 13.25
N GLY A 65 7.49 -12.32 14.20
CA GLY A 65 7.07 -12.85 15.49
C GLY A 65 6.04 -13.99 15.37
N SER A 66 5.07 -13.87 14.48
CA SER A 66 4.07 -14.90 14.24
C SER A 66 4.67 -16.15 13.60
N LEU A 67 5.60 -15.99 12.69
CA LEU A 67 6.29 -17.13 12.03
C LEU A 67 7.19 -17.88 13.02
N PHE A 68 7.94 -17.16 13.86
CA PHE A 68 8.81 -17.80 14.85
C PHE A 68 8.07 -18.53 15.95
N THR A 69 6.89 -18.05 16.34
CA THR A 69 6.08 -18.63 17.42
C THR A 69 4.91 -19.49 16.92
N PHE A 70 4.65 -19.52 15.61
CA PHE A 70 3.48 -20.15 15.00
C PHE A 70 2.16 -19.69 15.61
N ASN A 71 2.08 -18.42 16.02
CA ASN A 71 0.94 -17.86 16.73
C ASN A 71 0.30 -16.71 15.93
N PHE A 72 -0.89 -16.98 15.38
CA PHE A 72 -1.64 -15.98 14.60
C PHE A 72 -2.20 -14.82 15.45
N VAL A 73 -2.31 -14.99 16.76
CA VAL A 73 -2.75 -13.92 17.66
C VAL A 73 -1.82 -12.71 17.57
N ILE A 74 -0.51 -12.93 17.37
CA ILE A 74 0.48 -11.86 17.19
C ILE A 74 0.16 -11.01 15.97
N LEU A 75 -0.29 -11.61 14.86
CA LEU A 75 -0.70 -10.86 13.67
C LEU A 75 -1.92 -9.98 13.94
N ILE A 76 -2.92 -10.50 14.64
CA ILE A 76 -4.13 -9.75 14.98
C ILE A 76 -3.80 -8.56 15.89
N ILE A 77 -3.00 -8.79 16.91
CA ILE A 77 -2.52 -7.73 17.82
C ILE A 77 -1.73 -6.68 17.03
N GLY A 78 -0.85 -7.11 16.14
CA GLY A 78 -0.07 -6.22 15.29
C GLY A 78 -0.93 -5.36 14.37
N LEU A 79 -1.98 -5.91 13.79
CA LEU A 79 -2.95 -5.16 12.97
C LEU A 79 -3.67 -4.09 13.80
N ILE A 80 -4.11 -4.43 15.00
CA ILE A 80 -4.80 -3.47 15.89
C ILE A 80 -3.86 -2.35 16.31
N ILE A 81 -2.66 -2.69 16.77
CA ILE A 81 -1.65 -1.71 17.17
C ILE A 81 -1.24 -0.84 15.97
N GLY A 82 -1.02 -1.44 14.83
CA GLY A 82 -0.67 -0.72 13.60
C GLY A 82 -1.75 0.27 13.18
N PHE A 83 -3.01 -0.11 13.29
CA PHE A 83 -4.14 0.78 12.99
C PHE A 83 -4.22 1.95 13.97
N ILE A 84 -4.05 1.70 15.27
CA ILE A 84 -4.06 2.76 16.30
C ILE A 84 -2.90 3.74 16.09
N ILE A 85 -1.71 3.23 15.77
CA ILE A 85 -0.53 4.06 15.52
C ILE A 85 -0.73 4.89 14.25
N ALA A 86 -1.27 4.31 13.19
CA ALA A 86 -1.60 5.03 11.96
C ALA A 86 -2.62 6.16 12.23
N LEU A 87 -3.68 5.87 12.97
CA LEU A 87 -4.64 6.89 13.43
C LEU A 87 -3.95 8.04 14.17
N ALA A 88 -3.06 7.72 15.10
CA ALA A 88 -2.34 8.73 15.88
C ALA A 88 -1.42 9.57 14.98
N ILE A 89 -0.70 8.97 14.05
CA ILE A 89 0.17 9.68 13.10
C ILE A 89 -0.64 10.69 12.28
N TYR A 90 -1.74 10.26 11.66
CA TYR A 90 -2.58 11.15 10.87
C TYR A 90 -3.25 12.23 11.71
N LYS A 91 -3.74 11.87 12.89
CA LYS A 91 -4.36 12.84 13.79
C LYS A 91 -3.40 13.96 14.18
N TYR A 92 -2.21 13.60 14.65
CA TYR A 92 -1.27 14.60 15.17
C TYR A 92 -0.58 15.39 14.06
N LEU A 93 -0.23 14.76 12.96
CA LEU A 93 0.46 15.44 11.86
C LEU A 93 -0.50 16.27 10.99
N PHE A 94 -1.77 15.90 10.91
CA PHE A 94 -2.79 16.69 10.24
C PHE A 94 -3.50 17.67 11.16
N ASN A 95 -3.32 17.53 12.47
CA ASN A 95 -3.94 18.38 13.49
C ASN A 95 -5.48 18.41 13.37
N ILE A 96 -6.09 17.24 13.27
CA ILE A 96 -7.53 17.02 13.17
C ILE A 96 -8.03 16.18 14.35
N SER A 97 -9.35 16.15 14.57
CA SER A 97 -9.96 15.34 15.63
C SER A 97 -9.85 13.84 15.36
N TRP A 98 -9.96 13.02 16.41
CA TRP A 98 -9.98 11.56 16.28
C TRP A 98 -11.09 11.06 15.37
N THR A 99 -12.29 11.62 15.47
CA THR A 99 -13.45 11.26 14.64
C THR A 99 -13.20 11.55 13.16
N LYS A 100 -12.67 12.75 12.85
CA LYS A 100 -12.31 13.11 11.47
C LYS A 100 -11.22 12.21 10.90
N THR A 101 -10.21 11.90 11.73
CA THR A 101 -9.14 10.97 11.31
C THR A 101 -9.69 9.60 10.99
N PHE A 102 -10.54 9.06 11.84
CA PHE A 102 -11.15 7.74 11.64
C PHE A 102 -11.98 7.69 10.36
N VAL A 103 -12.84 8.67 10.14
CA VAL A 103 -13.66 8.78 8.93
C VAL A 103 -12.79 8.94 7.69
N MET A 104 -11.75 9.79 7.77
CA MET A 104 -10.80 9.99 6.69
C MET A 104 -10.09 8.68 6.30
N LEU A 105 -9.62 7.92 7.26
CA LEU A 105 -8.93 6.65 6.99
C LEU A 105 -9.87 5.59 6.43
N ILE A 106 -11.14 5.53 6.85
CA ILE A 106 -12.14 4.65 6.24
C ILE A 106 -12.36 5.01 4.78
N ILE A 107 -12.59 6.27 4.47
CA ILE A 107 -12.78 6.75 3.10
C ILE A 107 -11.52 6.50 2.27
N ALA A 108 -10.35 6.79 2.81
CA ALA A 108 -9.07 6.53 2.15
C ALA A 108 -8.88 5.04 1.85
N SER A 109 -9.25 4.17 2.76
CA SER A 109 -9.20 2.72 2.55
C SER A 109 -10.09 2.26 1.40
N VAL A 110 -11.31 2.76 1.32
CA VAL A 110 -12.23 2.45 0.21
C VAL A 110 -11.65 2.92 -1.13
N ILE A 111 -11.12 4.14 -1.17
CA ILE A 111 -10.47 4.67 -2.38
C ILE A 111 -9.24 3.85 -2.75
N TYR A 112 -8.40 3.52 -1.77
CA TYR A 112 -7.20 2.72 -1.97
C TYR A 112 -7.53 1.34 -2.55
N PHE A 113 -8.50 0.64 -1.97
CA PHE A 113 -8.93 -0.66 -2.48
C PHE A 113 -9.52 -0.56 -3.89
N GLY A 114 -10.28 0.50 -4.19
CA GLY A 114 -10.81 0.75 -5.52
C GLY A 114 -9.71 0.95 -6.56
N ILE A 115 -8.70 1.76 -6.24
CA ILE A 115 -7.55 2.00 -7.12
C ILE A 115 -6.73 0.71 -7.31
N MET A 116 -6.47 -0.02 -6.23
CA MET A 116 -5.73 -1.28 -6.29
C MET A 116 -6.47 -2.35 -7.09
N LEU A 117 -7.79 -2.43 -6.97
CA LEU A 117 -8.60 -3.36 -7.75
C LEU A 117 -8.51 -3.05 -9.23
N ILE A 118 -8.63 -1.79 -9.62
CA ILE A 118 -8.49 -1.35 -11.01
C ILE A 118 -7.08 -1.67 -11.53
N LEU A 119 -6.05 -1.39 -10.75
CA LEU A 119 -4.67 -1.68 -11.12
C LEU A 119 -4.44 -3.18 -11.34
N VAL A 120 -4.93 -4.02 -10.43
CA VAL A 120 -4.82 -5.49 -10.54
C VAL A 120 -5.54 -6.00 -11.76
N LEU A 121 -6.75 -5.48 -12.07
CA LEU A 121 -7.50 -5.87 -13.26
C LEU A 121 -6.79 -5.47 -14.55
N ILE A 122 -6.17 -4.29 -14.60
CA ILE A 122 -5.38 -3.84 -15.75
C ILE A 122 -4.15 -4.76 -15.94
N LEU A 123 -3.42 -5.05 -14.87
CA LEU A 123 -2.24 -5.92 -14.94
C LEU A 123 -2.62 -7.36 -15.34
N ALA A 124 -3.73 -7.87 -14.83
CA ALA A 124 -4.24 -9.19 -15.21
C ALA A 124 -4.64 -9.24 -16.69
N ALA A 125 -5.30 -8.21 -17.20
CA ALA A 125 -5.68 -8.10 -18.61
C ALA A 125 -4.43 -8.04 -19.52
N LEU A 126 -3.42 -7.24 -19.16
CA LEU A 126 -2.16 -7.15 -19.88
C LEU A 126 -1.39 -8.48 -19.86
N GLY A 127 -1.37 -9.17 -18.72
CA GLY A 127 -0.77 -10.49 -18.60
C GLY A 127 -1.47 -11.52 -19.46
N TYR A 128 -2.78 -11.51 -19.52
CA TYR A 128 -3.57 -12.40 -20.38
C TYR A 128 -3.30 -12.15 -21.87
N LEU A 129 -3.24 -10.89 -22.30
CA LEU A 129 -2.91 -10.53 -23.68
C LEU A 129 -1.49 -10.93 -24.04
N ALA A 130 -0.52 -10.74 -23.14
CA ALA A 130 0.86 -11.15 -23.37
C ALA A 130 1.01 -12.66 -23.52
N LEU A 131 0.31 -13.45 -22.70
CA LEU A 131 0.29 -14.91 -22.82
C LEU A 131 -0.39 -15.35 -24.12
N GLY A 132 -1.50 -14.76 -24.48
CA GLY A 132 -2.21 -15.04 -25.73
C GLY A 132 -1.33 -14.79 -26.96
N SER A 133 -0.59 -13.68 -26.98
CA SER A 133 0.34 -13.38 -28.08
C SER A 133 1.52 -14.37 -28.12
N ALA A 134 2.04 -14.78 -26.97
CA ALA A 134 3.12 -15.77 -26.90
C ALA A 134 2.66 -17.14 -27.41
N PHE A 135 1.47 -17.58 -27.05
CA PHE A 135 0.91 -18.83 -27.53
C PHE A 135 0.64 -18.81 -29.05
N SER A 136 0.11 -17.71 -29.59
CA SER A 136 -0.12 -17.58 -31.03
C SER A 136 1.18 -17.56 -31.81
N SER A 137 2.24 -16.98 -31.31
CA SER A 137 3.56 -17.03 -31.95
C SER A 137 4.17 -18.46 -31.98
N LEU A 138 3.96 -19.22 -30.91
CA LEU A 138 4.40 -20.62 -30.85
C LEU A 138 3.60 -21.52 -31.79
N SER A 139 2.30 -21.32 -31.94
CA SER A 139 1.44 -22.10 -32.84
C SER A 139 1.67 -21.77 -34.31
N ALA A 140 2.20 -20.58 -34.62
CA ALA A 140 2.54 -20.15 -35.99
C ALA A 140 3.94 -20.58 -36.42
N ALA A 141 4.78 -21.17 -35.55
CA ALA A 141 6.09 -21.68 -35.90
C ALA A 141 5.96 -22.94 -36.74
N PRO A 142 6.70 -23.06 -37.89
CA PRO A 142 6.65 -24.25 -38.79
C PRO A 142 7.28 -25.49 -38.16
#